data_3e10657b2c23255554489ce136cbe1da
#
_entry.id   3e10657b2c23255554489ce136cbe1da
#
_cell.length_a   1.000
_cell.length_b   1.000
_cell.length_c   1.000
_cell.angle_alpha   90.00
_cell.angle_beta   90.00
_cell.angle_gamma   90.00
#
_symmetry.space_group_name_H-M   'P 1'
#
loop_
_entity.id
_entity.type
_entity.pdbx_description
1 polymer ?
#
loop_
_entity_poly.entity_id
_entity_poly.type
_entity_poly.pdbx_seq_one_letter_code
_entity_poly.pdbx_strand_id
1 'polypeptide(L)'
;MATVTTTLTIKSDDAFSDVLDISLDDSYSITKDATLERTKMADSGADSTIYAAADYTRAMVYFKNVDGTTAIMVDFGSTLAMQIEPYEYALFPWDSSQNIVVRAEDSNTPVLEHAIFEF
;
A
#
# COMPACT_ATOMS: atom_id res chain seq x y z
N MET A 1 -6.00 -22.06 -8.38
CA MET A 1 -5.77 -20.62 -8.15
C MET A 1 -6.11 -20.27 -6.71
N ALA A 2 -5.31 -19.43 -6.11
CA ALA A 2 -5.61 -18.94 -4.77
C ALA A 2 -6.64 -17.81 -4.84
N THR A 3 -7.33 -17.59 -3.74
CA THR A 3 -8.32 -16.51 -3.61
C THR A 3 -7.90 -15.59 -2.47
N VAL A 4 -7.95 -14.29 -2.71
CA VAL A 4 -7.78 -13.27 -1.69
C VAL A 4 -9.13 -12.60 -1.43
N THR A 5 -9.50 -12.51 -0.16
CA THR A 5 -10.72 -11.82 0.27
C THR A 5 -10.34 -10.54 0.99
N THR A 6 -10.95 -9.44 0.57
CA THR A 6 -10.81 -8.14 1.22
C THR A 6 -12.11 -7.80 1.93
N THR A 7 -12.02 -7.49 3.22
CA THR A 7 -13.15 -6.98 4.01
C THR A 7 -12.79 -5.61 4.55
N LEU A 8 -13.60 -4.60 4.23
CA LEU A 8 -13.43 -3.25 4.71
C LEU A 8 -14.70 -2.79 5.41
N THR A 9 -14.56 -2.32 6.65
CA THR A 9 -15.65 -1.72 7.40
C THR A 9 -15.22 -0.37 7.93
N ILE A 10 -16.00 0.68 7.62
CA ILE A 10 -15.80 2.03 8.14
C ILE A 10 -17.12 2.47 8.75
N LYS A 11 -17.12 2.74 10.05
CA LYS A 11 -18.35 3.12 10.79
C LYS A 11 -18.11 4.32 11.69
N SER A 12 -19.13 5.17 11.78
CA SER A 12 -19.23 6.21 12.79
C SER A 12 -20.69 6.51 13.08
N ASP A 13 -21.01 6.63 14.35
CA ASP A 13 -22.36 7.00 14.80
C ASP A 13 -22.52 8.52 14.95
N ASP A 14 -21.44 9.26 14.94
CA ASP A 14 -21.39 10.70 15.21
C ASP A 14 -20.62 11.50 14.15
N ALA A 15 -20.44 10.95 12.94
CA ALA A 15 -19.80 11.65 11.83
C ALA A 15 -20.73 12.73 11.31
N PHE A 16 -20.49 13.98 11.73
CA PHE A 16 -21.34 15.13 11.39
C PHE A 16 -22.81 14.90 11.81
N SER A 17 -23.73 15.01 10.85
CA SER A 17 -25.17 14.87 11.11
C SER A 17 -25.72 13.50 10.68
N ASP A 18 -24.91 12.66 10.04
CA ASP A 18 -25.34 11.37 9.52
C ASP A 18 -24.46 10.24 10.03
N VAL A 19 -25.03 9.04 10.09
CA VAL A 19 -24.30 7.82 10.39
C VAL A 19 -23.46 7.44 9.16
N LEU A 20 -22.18 7.17 9.37
CA LEU A 20 -21.30 6.62 8.34
C LEU A 20 -21.21 5.10 8.53
N ASP A 21 -21.60 4.36 7.50
CA ASP A 21 -21.54 2.90 7.51
C ASP A 21 -21.14 2.40 6.12
N ILE A 22 -19.86 2.03 5.98
CA ILE A 22 -19.30 1.46 4.76
C ILE A 22 -18.89 0.04 5.05
N SER A 23 -19.39 -0.93 4.28
CA SER A 23 -19.01 -2.32 4.40
C SER A 23 -18.80 -2.90 2.99
N LEU A 24 -17.61 -3.42 2.75
CA LEU A 24 -17.22 -4.03 1.48
C LEU A 24 -16.63 -5.41 1.74
N ASP A 25 -17.12 -6.39 0.98
CA ASP A 25 -16.56 -7.73 0.91
C ASP A 25 -16.31 -8.09 -0.55
N ASP A 26 -15.06 -8.28 -0.90
CA ASP A 26 -14.65 -8.67 -2.25
C ASP A 26 -13.73 -9.89 -2.22
N SER A 27 -13.85 -10.71 -3.26
CA SER A 27 -12.98 -11.87 -3.45
C SER A 27 -12.35 -11.82 -4.84
N TYR A 28 -11.04 -12.02 -4.88
CA TYR A 28 -10.26 -11.99 -6.11
C TYR A 28 -9.53 -13.32 -6.30
N SER A 29 -9.63 -13.91 -7.50
CA SER A 29 -8.71 -14.97 -7.87
C SER A 29 -7.38 -14.38 -8.28
N ILE A 30 -6.30 -14.82 -7.66
CA ILE A 30 -4.96 -14.30 -7.94
C ILE A 30 -4.17 -15.26 -8.83
N THR A 31 -3.34 -14.70 -9.70
CA THR A 31 -2.57 -15.43 -10.70
C THR A 31 -1.13 -15.71 -10.27
N LYS A 32 -0.64 -15.03 -9.25
CA LYS A 32 0.69 -15.23 -8.66
C LYS A 32 0.60 -15.40 -7.16
N ASP A 33 1.61 -16.04 -6.59
CA ASP A 33 1.71 -16.15 -5.14
C ASP A 33 1.80 -14.75 -4.51
N ALA A 34 1.12 -14.60 -3.40
CA ALA A 34 1.12 -13.37 -2.62
C ALA A 34 1.73 -13.64 -1.25
N THR A 35 2.66 -12.80 -0.85
CA THR A 35 3.29 -12.88 0.47
C THR A 35 3.26 -11.51 1.14
N LEU A 36 3.13 -11.52 2.46
CA LEU A 36 3.31 -10.32 3.26
C LEU A 36 4.79 -10.14 3.55
N GLU A 37 5.33 -9.01 3.16
CA GLU A 37 6.74 -8.69 3.31
C GLU A 37 6.93 -7.40 4.11
N ARG A 38 8.13 -7.24 4.67
CA ARG A 38 8.56 -5.99 5.31
C ARG A 38 9.90 -5.58 4.74
N THR A 39 9.98 -4.35 4.27
CA THR A 39 11.19 -3.77 3.70
C THR A 39 11.59 -2.53 4.47
N LYS A 40 12.82 -2.53 4.97
CA LYS A 40 13.41 -1.37 5.64
C LYS A 40 13.87 -0.38 4.57
N MET A 41 13.41 0.86 4.68
CA MET A 41 13.86 1.91 3.75
C MET A 41 15.34 2.22 3.97
N ALA A 42 16.01 2.63 2.91
CA ALA A 42 17.36 3.16 3.03
C ALA A 42 17.35 4.49 3.77
N ASP A 43 18.41 4.76 4.53
CA ASP A 43 18.59 6.08 5.12
C ASP A 43 18.83 7.14 4.02
N SER A 44 18.77 8.39 4.37
CA SER A 44 18.93 9.55 3.46
C SER A 44 17.88 9.68 2.34
N GLY A 45 16.71 9.05 2.48
CA GLY A 45 15.60 9.22 1.54
C GLY A 45 15.83 8.65 0.14
N ALA A 46 16.72 7.65 0.00
CA ALA A 46 16.96 7.01 -1.29
C ALA A 46 15.73 6.26 -1.79
N ASP A 47 15.48 6.34 -3.11
CA ASP A 47 14.37 5.65 -3.75
C ASP A 47 14.59 4.14 -3.78
N SER A 48 13.51 3.39 -3.53
CA SER A 48 13.45 1.94 -3.68
C SER A 48 12.25 1.55 -4.51
N THR A 49 12.46 0.81 -5.60
CA THR A 49 11.36 0.25 -6.37
C THR A 49 10.84 -1.00 -5.64
N ILE A 50 9.62 -0.92 -5.14
CA ILE A 50 8.98 -2.05 -4.44
C ILE A 50 8.34 -3.00 -5.45
N TYR A 51 7.61 -2.46 -6.42
CA TYR A 51 6.98 -3.24 -7.48
C TYR A 51 7.27 -2.61 -8.84
N ALA A 52 7.93 -3.38 -9.71
CA ALA A 52 8.25 -2.94 -11.06
C ALA A 52 7.07 -3.20 -12.00
N ALA A 53 6.71 -2.21 -12.81
CA ALA A 53 5.60 -2.31 -13.76
C ALA A 53 5.75 -3.47 -14.74
N ALA A 54 6.99 -3.80 -15.13
CA ALA A 54 7.26 -4.89 -16.07
C ALA A 54 6.97 -6.28 -15.52
N ASP A 55 6.90 -6.44 -14.20
CA ASP A 55 6.74 -7.74 -13.55
C ASP A 55 5.28 -8.12 -13.28
N TYR A 56 4.37 -7.19 -13.47
CA TYR A 56 2.95 -7.36 -13.12
C TYR A 56 2.04 -6.86 -14.23
N THR A 57 0.79 -7.28 -14.17
CA THR A 57 -0.29 -6.72 -14.98
C THR A 57 -1.14 -5.81 -14.10
N ARG A 58 -2.27 -6.27 -13.65
CA ARG A 58 -3.15 -5.50 -12.78
C ARG A 58 -3.21 -6.16 -11.39
N ALA A 59 -3.15 -5.35 -10.35
CA ALA A 59 -3.07 -5.86 -9.00
C ALA A 59 -3.80 -4.97 -7.99
N MET A 60 -4.06 -5.54 -6.83
CA MET A 60 -4.36 -4.78 -5.61
C MET A 60 -3.09 -4.74 -4.77
N VAL A 61 -2.75 -3.58 -4.24
CA VAL A 61 -1.53 -3.35 -3.45
C VAL A 61 -1.91 -2.91 -2.04
N TYR A 62 -1.26 -3.53 -1.07
CA TYR A 62 -1.37 -3.16 0.35
C TYR A 62 -0.04 -2.61 0.83
N PHE A 63 -0.09 -1.45 1.48
CA PHE A 63 1.02 -0.82 2.17
C PHE A 63 0.63 -0.43 3.59
N LYS A 64 1.56 -0.64 4.52
CA LYS A 64 1.45 -0.09 5.87
C LYS A 64 2.81 0.40 6.33
N ASN A 65 2.85 1.63 6.83
CA ASN A 65 4.02 2.14 7.53
C ASN A 65 4.01 1.62 8.97
N VAL A 66 4.89 0.68 9.28
CA VAL A 66 4.97 0.10 10.63
C VAL A 66 5.99 0.81 11.53
N ASP A 67 6.53 1.93 11.05
CA ASP A 67 7.40 2.80 11.83
C ASP A 67 6.59 3.79 12.67
N GLY A 68 7.14 4.21 13.79
CA GLY A 68 6.45 5.09 14.73
C GLY A 68 6.80 6.58 14.59
N THR A 69 7.74 6.96 13.74
CA THR A 69 8.29 8.33 13.71
C THR A 69 8.43 8.96 12.34
N THR A 70 8.64 8.18 11.28
CA THR A 70 8.98 8.70 9.95
C THR A 70 7.94 8.27 8.92
N ALA A 71 7.47 9.23 8.12
CA ALA A 71 6.58 8.97 7.01
C ALA A 71 7.29 8.28 5.84
N ILE A 72 6.54 7.54 5.05
CA ILE A 72 6.99 6.91 3.81
C ILE A 72 6.29 7.60 2.65
N MET A 73 7.08 8.07 1.69
CA MET A 73 6.61 8.69 0.47
C MET A 73 6.47 7.62 -0.62
N VAL A 74 5.34 7.60 -1.30
CA VAL A 74 5.07 6.64 -2.38
C VAL A 74 4.91 7.39 -3.69
N ASP A 75 5.72 7.05 -4.68
CA ASP A 75 5.65 7.61 -6.02
C ASP A 75 5.15 6.56 -7.01
N PHE A 76 4.38 6.98 -7.99
CA PHE A 76 4.13 6.22 -9.20
C PHE A 76 5.04 6.77 -10.30
N GLY A 77 6.07 5.98 -10.67
CA GLY A 77 7.15 6.48 -11.50
C GLY A 77 7.94 7.55 -10.77
N SER A 78 7.89 8.77 -11.26
CA SER A 78 8.55 9.95 -10.66
C SER A 78 7.57 10.93 -10.01
N THR A 79 6.28 10.60 -9.94
CA THR A 79 5.24 11.48 -9.42
C THR A 79 4.79 11.01 -8.04
N LEU A 80 4.84 11.92 -7.05
CA LEU A 80 4.36 11.62 -5.70
C LEU A 80 2.86 11.30 -5.74
N ALA A 81 2.51 10.11 -5.28
CA ALA A 81 1.13 9.63 -5.24
C ALA A 81 0.51 9.74 -3.86
N MET A 82 1.27 9.41 -2.81
CA MET A 82 0.76 9.47 -1.43
C MET A 82 1.90 9.56 -0.43
N GLN A 83 1.57 10.02 0.76
CA GLN A 83 2.43 9.99 1.93
C GLN A 83 1.74 9.15 2.99
N ILE A 84 2.44 8.15 3.51
CA ILE A 84 1.93 7.26 4.55
C ILE A 84 2.62 7.62 5.86
N GLU A 85 1.87 8.25 6.76
CA GLU A 85 2.36 8.64 8.07
C GLU A 85 2.57 7.40 8.96
N PRO A 86 3.25 7.54 10.10
CA PRO A 86 3.43 6.43 11.03
C PRO A 86 2.12 5.71 11.35
N TYR A 87 2.14 4.37 11.19
CA TYR A 87 1.03 3.45 11.41
C TYR A 87 -0.16 3.55 10.45
N GLU A 88 -0.11 4.47 9.49
CA GLU A 88 -1.11 4.53 8.44
C GLU A 88 -0.94 3.41 7.41
N TYR A 89 -2.01 3.12 6.69
CA TYR A 89 -2.03 2.09 5.67
C TYR A 89 -2.78 2.54 4.43
N ALA A 90 -2.55 1.83 3.32
CA ALA A 90 -3.27 2.02 2.07
C ALA A 90 -3.54 0.67 1.42
N LEU A 91 -4.72 0.54 0.83
CA LEU A 91 -5.07 -0.57 -0.04
C LEU A 91 -5.61 0.04 -1.32
N PHE A 92 -4.96 -0.21 -2.46
CA PHE A 92 -5.31 0.49 -3.69
C PHE A 92 -5.14 -0.40 -4.93
N PRO A 93 -5.97 -0.18 -5.96
CA PRO A 93 -5.76 -0.83 -7.25
C PRO A 93 -4.59 -0.19 -7.98
N TRP A 94 -3.83 -1.01 -8.70
CA TRP A 94 -2.68 -0.58 -9.50
C TRP A 94 -2.72 -1.25 -10.86
N ASP A 95 -2.59 -0.45 -11.91
CA ASP A 95 -2.67 -0.91 -13.31
C ASP A 95 -1.31 -1.31 -13.90
N SER A 96 -0.25 -1.25 -13.11
CA SER A 96 1.13 -1.52 -13.50
C SER A 96 1.66 -0.66 -14.65
N SER A 97 1.08 0.51 -14.89
CA SER A 97 1.57 1.42 -15.93
C SER A 97 2.88 2.09 -15.56
N GLN A 98 3.18 2.23 -14.28
CA GLN A 98 4.40 2.82 -13.75
C GLN A 98 4.90 2.06 -12.53
N ASN A 99 6.21 2.10 -12.28
CA ASN A 99 6.78 1.49 -11.09
C ASN A 99 6.23 2.12 -9.80
N ILE A 100 6.07 1.32 -8.77
CA ILE A 100 5.82 1.83 -7.41
C ILE A 100 7.15 2.00 -6.70
N VAL A 101 7.49 3.24 -6.40
CA VAL A 101 8.76 3.64 -5.79
C VAL A 101 8.47 4.25 -4.43
N VAL A 102 9.23 3.86 -3.43
CA VAL A 102 9.06 4.36 -2.06
C VAL A 102 10.37 4.95 -1.54
N ARG A 103 10.27 5.92 -0.65
CA ARG A 103 11.38 6.50 0.07
C ARG A 103 10.96 6.98 1.44
N ALA A 104 11.91 7.08 2.36
CA ALA A 104 11.68 7.73 3.64
C ALA A 104 11.54 9.25 3.44
N GLU A 105 10.73 9.90 4.25
CA GLU A 105 10.59 11.34 4.26
C GLU A 105 11.90 12.03 4.68
N ASP A 106 12.65 11.40 5.55
CA ASP A 106 13.88 11.94 6.12
C ASP A 106 15.01 10.90 6.14
N SER A 107 16.08 11.15 6.91
CA SER A 107 17.23 10.25 7.01
C SER A 107 17.03 9.02 7.90
N ASN A 108 15.86 8.81 8.47
CA ASN A 108 15.54 7.61 9.22
C ASN A 108 15.23 6.44 8.28
N THR A 109 15.11 5.24 8.85
CA THR A 109 14.92 4.01 8.08
C THR A 109 13.61 3.32 8.47
N PRO A 110 12.45 3.89 8.09
CA PRO A 110 11.17 3.29 8.42
C PRO A 110 11.00 1.95 7.70
N VAL A 111 10.12 1.12 8.23
CA VAL A 111 9.79 -0.20 7.66
C VAL A 111 8.44 -0.14 6.99
N LEU A 112 8.39 -0.53 5.72
CA LEU A 112 7.15 -0.70 4.96
C LEU A 112 6.74 -2.17 5.00
N GLU A 113 5.53 -2.42 5.50
CA GLU A 113 4.86 -3.69 5.33
C GLU A 113 4.04 -3.65 4.05
N HIS A 114 4.19 -4.64 3.18
CA HIS A 114 3.57 -4.59 1.87
C HIS A 114 3.20 -5.97 1.34
N ALA A 115 2.19 -6.00 0.48
CA ALA A 115 1.78 -7.18 -0.25
C ALA A 115 1.16 -6.76 -1.59
N ILE A 116 1.21 -7.66 -2.57
CA ILE A 116 0.61 -7.45 -3.88
C ILE A 116 -0.19 -8.68 -4.28
N PHE A 117 -1.36 -8.44 -4.84
CA PHE A 117 -2.30 -9.49 -5.26
C PHE A 117 -2.62 -9.26 -6.73
N GLU A 118 -1.91 -9.98 -7.62
CA GLU A 118 -2.14 -9.87 -9.07
C GLU A 118 -3.34 -10.73 -9.50
N PHE A 119 -4.23 -10.15 -10.27
CA PHE A 119 -5.43 -10.83 -10.77
C PHE A 119 -5.69 -10.59 -12.25
#